data_a714680bcc8565374434522f273d3f3e
#
_entry.id   a714680bcc8565374434522f273d3f3e
#
_cell.length_a   1.000
_cell.length_b   1.000
_cell.length_c   1.000
_cell.angle_alpha   90.00
_cell.angle_beta   90.00
_cell.angle_gamma   90.00
#
_symmetry.space_group_name_H-M   'P 1'
#
loop_
_entity.id
_entity.type
_entity.pdbx_description
1 polymer ?
#
loop_
_entity_poly.entity_id
_entity_poly.type
_entity_poly.pdbx_seq_one_letter_code
_entity_poly.pdbx_strand_id
1 'polypeptide(L)'
;MITVIGGTYREIDYDDISIEIYGSGFRATKFLLENNCVVNFCTTGNIDTIKYLKENQKVYSNFTFECTEYDEVITFKYSFSLDYPSIFPHLLNIPKVDELKIESENIIAFGMLEADFMLSGNKIVYDPQTPIKPKKFSEFGKAKELVYILNKNEALSITSSEDIENIKDYFFNLEKAKAFIIKDGPFGAILYLKDKEVKIPSYITNNVNKIGSGDIFTSSFGFYWIEKGLSLEDSAINASRSTAIYCDKKVYLDTSILDSFEYKEFSTPVFSEKQIY
;
A
#
# COMPACT_ATOMS: atom_id res chain seq x y z
N MET A 1 12.53 -7.56 11.58
CA MET A 1 12.07 -6.15 11.71
C MET A 1 11.80 -5.59 10.33
N ILE A 2 10.68 -4.90 10.20
CA ILE A 2 10.30 -4.20 8.96
C ILE A 2 10.23 -2.71 9.25
N THR A 3 10.88 -1.88 8.43
CA THR A 3 10.72 -0.44 8.45
C THR A 3 9.61 -0.06 7.49
N VAL A 4 8.60 0.66 8.00
CA VAL A 4 7.54 1.25 7.18
C VAL A 4 7.82 2.73 7.02
N ILE A 5 7.73 3.25 5.79
CA ILE A 5 7.75 4.68 5.53
C ILE A 5 6.48 5.08 4.79
N GLY A 6 5.85 6.15 5.24
CA GLY A 6 4.62 6.64 4.62
C GLY A 6 3.94 7.70 5.48
N GLY A 7 2.98 8.39 4.89
CA GLY A 7 2.25 9.46 5.56
C GLY A 7 1.33 8.97 6.69
N THR A 8 1.16 9.85 7.66
CA THR A 8 0.14 9.73 8.71
C THR A 8 -0.86 10.86 8.52
N TYR A 9 -2.02 10.55 7.98
CA TYR A 9 -2.99 11.54 7.53
C TYR A 9 -4.30 11.42 8.31
N ARG A 10 -5.03 12.52 8.40
CA ARG A 10 -6.42 12.50 8.86
C ARG A 10 -7.30 12.00 7.72
N GLU A 11 -8.14 11.03 8.00
CA GLU A 11 -9.15 10.54 7.07
C GLU A 11 -10.54 10.84 7.63
N ILE A 12 -11.41 11.40 6.79
CA ILE A 12 -12.80 11.69 7.11
C ILE A 12 -13.65 10.93 6.10
N ASP A 13 -14.39 9.97 6.60
CA ASP A 13 -15.37 9.21 5.83
C ASP A 13 -16.77 9.67 6.22
N TYR A 14 -17.49 10.27 5.28
CA TYR A 14 -18.83 10.79 5.54
C TYR A 14 -19.91 9.71 5.55
N ASP A 15 -19.66 8.55 4.93
CA ASP A 15 -20.58 7.40 4.99
C ASP A 15 -20.59 6.78 6.39
N ASP A 16 -19.41 6.60 6.99
CA ASP A 16 -19.24 6.00 8.32
C ASP A 16 -19.25 7.05 9.43
N ILE A 17 -19.29 8.35 9.10
CA ILE A 17 -19.17 9.46 10.06
C ILE A 17 -17.95 9.26 10.98
N SER A 18 -16.85 8.80 10.39
CA SER A 18 -15.60 8.55 11.13
C SER A 18 -14.54 9.62 10.83
N ILE A 19 -13.77 9.95 11.86
CA ILE A 19 -12.57 10.80 11.74
C ILE A 19 -11.45 10.01 12.37
N GLU A 20 -10.51 9.58 11.55
CA GLU A 20 -9.44 8.70 11.97
C GLU A 20 -8.07 9.26 11.57
N ILE A 21 -7.04 8.88 12.32
CA ILE A 21 -5.65 9.19 11.98
C ILE A 21 -5.03 7.90 11.43
N TYR A 22 -4.93 7.82 10.12
CA TYR A 22 -4.32 6.67 9.46
C TYR A 22 -3.27 7.07 8.43
N GLY A 23 -3.67 7.31 7.21
CA GLY A 23 -2.75 7.33 6.08
C GLY A 23 -2.16 5.96 5.80
N SER A 24 -1.54 5.80 4.64
CA SER A 24 -1.00 4.52 4.16
C SER A 24 0.05 3.94 5.07
N GLY A 25 0.96 4.81 5.56
CA GLY A 25 2.08 4.38 6.40
C GLY A 25 1.59 3.82 7.74
N PHE A 26 0.69 4.52 8.43
CA PHE A 26 0.22 4.04 9.72
C PHE A 26 -0.74 2.85 9.58
N ARG A 27 -1.56 2.80 8.52
CA ARG A 27 -2.40 1.62 8.25
C ARG A 27 -1.56 0.37 8.01
N ALA A 28 -0.49 0.47 7.22
CA ALA A 28 0.45 -0.63 7.02
C ALA A 28 1.15 -1.03 8.32
N THR A 29 1.59 -0.06 9.11
CA THR A 29 2.17 -0.29 10.43
C THR A 29 1.22 -1.05 11.34
N LYS A 30 -0.05 -0.62 11.41
CA LYS A 30 -1.07 -1.26 12.21
C LYS A 30 -1.30 -2.73 11.79
N PHE A 31 -1.41 -2.98 10.47
CA PHE A 31 -1.51 -4.35 9.95
C PHE A 31 -0.35 -5.23 10.41
N LEU A 32 0.88 -4.74 10.31
CA LEU A 32 2.07 -5.50 10.71
C LEU A 32 2.11 -5.76 12.21
N LEU A 33 1.74 -4.78 13.03
CA LEU A 33 1.72 -4.92 14.49
C LEU A 33 0.69 -5.95 14.95
N GLU A 34 -0.51 -5.95 14.38
CA GLU A 34 -1.55 -6.96 14.66
C GLU A 34 -1.12 -8.38 14.23
N ASN A 35 -0.16 -8.48 13.30
CA ASN A 35 0.46 -9.73 12.89
C ASN A 35 1.80 -10.02 13.62
N ASN A 36 2.03 -9.37 14.78
CA ASN A 36 3.18 -9.56 15.67
C ASN A 36 4.55 -9.26 15.04
N CYS A 37 4.62 -8.45 13.98
CA CYS A 37 5.89 -8.01 13.42
C CYS A 37 6.57 -6.98 14.32
N VAL A 38 7.90 -6.98 14.33
CA VAL A 38 8.68 -5.87 14.88
C VAL A 38 8.75 -4.78 13.82
N VAL A 39 8.21 -3.60 14.14
CA VAL A 39 8.05 -2.49 13.18
C VAL A 39 8.77 -1.24 13.67
N ASN A 40 9.54 -0.62 12.77
CA ASN A 40 9.96 0.78 12.89
C ASN A 40 9.19 1.62 11.87
N PHE A 41 8.49 2.65 12.31
CA PHE A 41 7.66 3.49 11.45
C PHE A 41 8.27 4.88 11.28
N CYS A 42 8.62 5.24 10.05
CA CYS A 42 9.17 6.54 9.69
C CYS A 42 8.07 7.38 9.01
N THR A 43 7.74 8.52 9.59
CA THR A 43 6.65 9.38 9.11
C THR A 43 6.92 10.85 9.43
N THR A 44 5.98 11.68 9.04
CA THR A 44 5.91 13.10 9.43
C THR A 44 4.63 13.33 10.22
N GLY A 45 4.60 14.36 11.05
CA GLY A 45 3.37 14.72 11.74
C GLY A 45 3.55 15.82 12.78
N ASN A 46 2.42 16.36 13.23
CA ASN A 46 2.36 17.36 14.26
C ASN A 46 2.38 16.73 15.67
N ILE A 47 2.25 17.58 16.69
CA ILE A 47 2.25 17.15 18.10
C ILE A 47 1.16 16.13 18.42
N ASP A 48 -0.02 16.24 17.79
CA ASP A 48 -1.13 15.29 18.00
C ASP A 48 -0.82 13.93 17.38
N THR A 49 -0.22 13.91 16.18
CA THR A 49 0.27 12.70 15.53
C THR A 49 1.33 12.01 16.40
N ILE A 50 2.31 12.76 16.89
CA ILE A 50 3.36 12.24 17.78
C ILE A 50 2.75 11.64 19.06
N LYS A 51 1.78 12.32 19.65
CA LYS A 51 1.08 11.84 20.84
C LYS A 51 0.33 10.54 20.54
N TYR A 52 -0.37 10.48 19.41
CA TYR A 52 -1.09 9.28 18.98
C TYR A 52 -0.14 8.09 18.77
N LEU A 53 1.01 8.30 18.12
CA LEU A 53 2.01 7.25 17.93
C LEU A 53 2.62 6.78 19.26
N LYS A 54 2.87 7.69 20.21
CA LYS A 54 3.31 7.33 21.57
C LYS A 54 2.30 6.50 22.34
N GLU A 55 1.00 6.77 22.19
CA GLU A 55 -0.04 5.93 22.81
C GLU A 55 -0.06 4.51 22.20
N ASN A 56 0.09 4.40 20.86
CA ASN A 56 0.22 3.09 20.22
C ASN A 56 1.49 2.34 20.66
N GLN A 57 2.61 3.03 20.88
CA GLN A 57 3.84 2.42 21.39
C GLN A 57 3.69 1.81 22.80
N LYS A 58 2.77 2.34 23.62
CA LYS A 58 2.45 1.73 24.93
C LYS A 58 1.67 0.43 24.79
N VAL A 59 0.88 0.30 23.72
CA VAL A 59 0.07 -0.90 23.46
C VAL A 59 0.91 -2.00 22.80
N TYR A 60 1.79 -1.61 21.86
CA TYR A 60 2.59 -2.55 21.08
C TYR A 60 4.06 -2.45 21.47
N SER A 61 4.57 -3.41 22.23
CA SER A 61 5.98 -3.46 22.67
C SER A 61 6.98 -3.69 21.53
N ASN A 62 6.51 -4.16 20.37
CA ASN A 62 7.25 -4.41 19.14
C ASN A 62 7.18 -3.22 18.15
N PHE A 63 6.79 -2.05 18.61
CA PHE A 63 6.64 -0.83 17.83
C PHE A 63 7.65 0.25 18.23
N THR A 64 8.39 0.75 17.24
CA THR A 64 9.17 1.98 17.34
C THR A 64 8.80 2.92 16.21
N PHE A 65 9.03 4.21 16.38
CA PHE A 65 8.78 5.19 15.33
C PHE A 65 9.76 6.36 15.35
N GLU A 66 9.95 6.95 14.18
CA GLU A 66 10.63 8.20 13.93
C GLU A 66 9.62 9.13 13.22
N CYS A 67 9.36 10.28 13.83
CA CYS A 67 8.41 11.25 13.30
C CYS A 67 9.09 12.60 13.13
N THR A 68 9.26 13.03 11.88
CA THR A 68 9.73 14.39 11.57
C THR A 68 8.59 15.36 11.79
N GLU A 69 8.86 16.44 12.54
CA GLU A 69 7.87 17.45 12.88
C GLU A 69 7.31 18.13 11.61
N TYR A 70 5.99 18.20 11.54
CA TYR A 70 5.24 18.77 10.43
C TYR A 70 3.93 19.35 10.93
N ASP A 71 3.80 20.67 10.94
CA ASP A 71 2.70 21.37 11.62
C ASP A 71 1.35 21.22 10.91
N GLU A 72 1.37 21.05 9.59
CA GLU A 72 0.14 20.94 8.81
C GLU A 72 -0.52 19.57 8.98
N VAL A 73 -1.85 19.55 8.94
CA VAL A 73 -2.63 18.31 8.98
C VAL A 73 -3.18 18.01 7.60
N ILE A 74 -2.53 17.09 6.90
CA ILE A 74 -3.06 16.62 5.62
C ILE A 74 -4.31 15.77 5.89
N THR A 75 -5.40 16.14 5.25
CA THR A 75 -6.70 15.52 5.44
C THR A 75 -7.26 15.01 4.12
N PHE A 76 -7.63 13.74 4.12
CA PHE A 76 -8.35 13.08 3.03
C PHE A 76 -9.83 12.99 3.40
N LYS A 77 -10.69 13.55 2.56
CA LYS A 77 -12.15 13.54 2.76
C LYS A 77 -12.80 12.72 1.66
N TYR A 78 -13.51 11.68 2.06
CA TYR A 78 -14.27 10.79 1.19
C TYR A 78 -15.75 11.11 1.31
N SER A 79 -16.43 11.44 0.19
CA SER A 79 -17.87 11.66 0.18
C SER A 79 -18.64 10.36 0.33
N PHE A 80 -18.09 9.28 -0.19
CA PHE A 80 -18.51 7.88 0.00
C PHE A 80 -17.31 6.95 -0.26
N SER A 81 -17.40 5.71 0.22
CA SER A 81 -16.28 4.78 0.30
C SER A 81 -15.64 4.40 -1.05
N LEU A 82 -16.33 4.59 -2.18
CA LEU A 82 -15.82 4.32 -3.53
C LEU A 82 -15.28 5.57 -4.25
N ASP A 83 -15.41 6.75 -3.65
CA ASP A 83 -14.99 8.01 -4.24
C ASP A 83 -13.48 8.23 -4.20
N TYR A 84 -13.01 9.20 -4.99
CA TYR A 84 -11.67 9.77 -4.85
C TYR A 84 -11.70 10.83 -3.75
N PRO A 85 -10.73 10.83 -2.82
CA PRO A 85 -10.73 11.80 -1.74
C PRO A 85 -10.43 13.22 -2.23
N SER A 86 -11.10 14.19 -1.61
CA SER A 86 -10.64 15.57 -1.62
C SER A 86 -9.51 15.74 -0.60
N ILE A 87 -8.38 16.32 -1.02
CA ILE A 87 -7.18 16.46 -0.19
C ILE A 87 -7.03 17.90 0.28
N PHE A 88 -6.79 18.10 1.57
CA PHE A 88 -6.56 19.39 2.22
C PHE A 88 -5.26 19.37 3.04
N PRO A 89 -4.39 20.40 2.92
CA PRO A 89 -4.43 21.49 1.93
C PRO A 89 -4.43 20.97 0.50
N HIS A 90 -4.77 21.82 -0.48
CA HIS A 90 -4.66 21.43 -1.89
C HIS A 90 -3.23 20.98 -2.21
N LEU A 91 -3.07 19.94 -3.02
CA LEU A 91 -1.78 19.27 -3.31
C LEU A 91 -0.62 20.23 -3.62
N LEU A 92 -0.89 21.30 -4.37
CA LEU A 92 0.12 22.32 -4.73
C LEU A 92 0.53 23.23 -3.55
N ASN A 93 -0.23 23.22 -2.47
CA ASN A 93 0.01 24.05 -1.28
C ASN A 93 0.54 23.25 -0.09
N ILE A 94 0.83 21.96 -0.26
CA ILE A 94 1.41 21.13 0.79
C ILE A 94 2.90 21.50 0.91
N PRO A 95 3.33 22.08 2.04
CA PRO A 95 4.74 22.34 2.28
C PRO A 95 5.52 21.03 2.32
N LYS A 96 6.78 21.07 1.91
CA LYS A 96 7.68 19.92 2.00
C LYS A 96 8.59 20.05 3.21
N VAL A 97 8.81 18.93 3.89
CA VAL A 97 9.89 18.81 4.88
C VAL A 97 11.21 18.41 4.20
N ASP A 98 12.29 18.43 4.94
CA ASP A 98 13.58 17.92 4.48
C ASP A 98 13.48 16.44 4.13
N GLU A 99 14.33 16.02 3.20
CA GLU A 99 14.37 14.64 2.72
C GLU A 99 14.69 13.65 3.85
N LEU A 100 13.83 12.64 4.02
CA LEU A 100 14.03 11.57 4.98
C LEU A 100 15.06 10.56 4.46
N LYS A 101 16.07 10.21 5.26
CA LYS A 101 17.10 9.23 4.88
C LYS A 101 16.95 7.98 5.73
N ILE A 102 16.64 6.87 5.07
CA ILE A 102 16.32 5.61 5.72
C ILE A 102 17.17 4.48 5.14
N GLU A 103 17.89 3.83 6.04
CA GLU A 103 18.67 2.63 5.75
C GLU A 103 18.16 1.51 6.65
N SER A 104 17.62 0.45 6.03
CA SER A 104 17.09 -0.71 6.73
C SER A 104 17.09 -1.94 5.83
N GLU A 105 17.26 -3.13 6.42
CA GLU A 105 17.24 -4.36 5.65
C GLU A 105 15.94 -4.60 4.89
N ASN A 106 14.81 -4.29 5.52
CA ASN A 106 13.48 -4.58 4.99
C ASN A 106 12.60 -3.33 5.09
N ILE A 107 12.11 -2.85 3.95
CA ILE A 107 11.35 -1.61 3.85
C ILE A 107 10.03 -1.86 3.11
N ILE A 108 8.95 -1.31 3.65
CA ILE A 108 7.70 -1.10 2.93
C ILE A 108 7.50 0.40 2.82
N ALA A 109 7.56 0.92 1.60
CA ALA A 109 7.56 2.36 1.35
C ALA A 109 6.31 2.78 0.58
N PHE A 110 5.64 3.79 1.10
CA PHE A 110 4.51 4.47 0.47
C PHE A 110 4.90 5.89 0.09
N GLY A 111 4.51 6.34 -1.09
CA GLY A 111 4.70 7.73 -1.49
C GLY A 111 4.05 8.69 -0.49
N MET A 112 4.75 9.79 -0.19
CA MET A 112 4.29 10.84 0.73
C MET A 112 4.03 12.15 -0.02
N LEU A 113 3.05 12.91 0.46
CA LEU A 113 2.72 14.21 -0.14
C LEU A 113 3.64 15.32 0.34
N GLU A 114 4.05 15.27 1.61
CA GLU A 114 4.81 16.31 2.31
C GLU A 114 6.31 16.03 2.42
N ALA A 115 6.74 14.79 2.14
CA ALA A 115 8.14 14.40 2.28
C ALA A 115 8.65 13.66 1.05
N ASP A 116 9.90 13.87 0.76
CA ASP A 116 10.70 13.03 -0.12
C ASP A 116 11.61 12.15 0.74
N PHE A 117 12.10 11.04 0.20
CA PHE A 117 12.96 10.16 0.96
C PHE A 117 14.04 9.50 0.10
N MET A 118 15.17 9.17 0.74
CA MET A 118 16.23 8.33 0.20
C MET A 118 16.22 7.00 0.92
N LEU A 119 16.14 5.89 0.17
CA LEU A 119 16.02 4.54 0.73
C LEU A 119 17.21 3.67 0.35
N SER A 120 17.69 2.87 1.30
CA SER A 120 18.68 1.82 1.06
C SER A 120 18.31 0.57 1.85
N GLY A 121 18.21 -0.59 1.15
CA GLY A 121 17.83 -1.84 1.82
C GLY A 121 18.06 -3.11 1.00
N ASN A 122 17.80 -4.25 1.63
CA ASN A 122 17.86 -5.54 0.98
C ASN A 122 16.56 -5.84 0.24
N LYS A 123 15.43 -5.93 0.97
CA LYS A 123 14.11 -6.14 0.38
C LYS A 123 13.28 -4.88 0.54
N ILE A 124 12.82 -4.33 -0.57
CA ILE A 124 11.98 -3.13 -0.57
C ILE A 124 10.71 -3.40 -1.38
N VAL A 125 9.57 -3.13 -0.75
CA VAL A 125 8.27 -3.03 -1.42
C VAL A 125 7.95 -1.55 -1.55
N TYR A 126 7.67 -1.08 -2.76
CA TYR A 126 7.39 0.32 -3.03
C TYR A 126 6.02 0.50 -3.71
N ASP A 127 5.16 1.28 -3.07
CA ASP A 127 3.86 1.73 -3.57
C ASP A 127 3.90 3.26 -3.70
N PRO A 128 3.97 3.83 -4.91
CA PRO A 128 4.13 5.27 -5.12
C PRO A 128 2.92 6.11 -4.70
N GLN A 129 1.73 5.54 -4.62
CA GLN A 129 0.48 6.12 -4.10
C GLN A 129 0.02 7.44 -4.73
N THR A 130 0.48 7.78 -5.90
CA THR A 130 0.03 8.97 -6.60
C THR A 130 0.02 8.77 -8.11
N PRO A 131 -1.10 9.09 -8.78
CA PRO A 131 -1.15 9.09 -10.24
C PRO A 131 -0.49 10.34 -10.85
N ILE A 132 -0.20 11.36 -10.02
CA ILE A 132 0.39 12.62 -10.46
C ILE A 132 1.89 12.60 -10.20
N LYS A 133 2.67 12.33 -11.26
CA LYS A 133 4.14 12.26 -11.21
C LYS A 133 4.67 11.33 -10.10
N PRO A 134 4.28 10.04 -10.10
CA PRO A 134 4.85 9.09 -9.16
C PRO A 134 6.36 9.05 -9.34
N LYS A 135 7.10 9.06 -8.23
CA LYS A 135 8.56 9.00 -8.26
C LYS A 135 9.04 7.61 -8.70
N LYS A 136 10.07 7.59 -9.49
CA LYS A 136 10.78 6.37 -9.88
C LYS A 136 11.71 5.96 -8.75
N PHE A 137 11.73 4.69 -8.39
CA PHE A 137 12.56 4.23 -7.29
C PHE A 137 14.05 4.49 -7.54
N SER A 138 14.48 4.36 -8.77
CA SER A 138 15.87 4.65 -9.19
C SER A 138 16.33 6.08 -8.90
N GLU A 139 15.42 7.03 -8.72
CA GLU A 139 15.75 8.43 -8.40
C GLU A 139 16.12 8.64 -6.93
N PHE A 140 15.69 7.75 -6.03
CA PHE A 140 15.85 7.94 -4.59
C PHE A 140 16.20 6.66 -3.81
N GLY A 141 16.26 5.50 -4.47
CA GLY A 141 16.40 4.25 -3.76
C GLY A 141 17.49 3.33 -4.27
N LYS A 142 17.97 2.46 -3.37
CA LYS A 142 18.84 1.33 -3.67
C LYS A 142 18.32 0.10 -2.95
N ALA A 143 18.04 -0.97 -3.69
CA ALA A 143 17.57 -2.24 -3.16
C ALA A 143 18.29 -3.41 -3.80
N LYS A 144 18.53 -4.50 -3.06
CA LYS A 144 18.95 -5.76 -3.67
C LYS A 144 17.77 -6.44 -4.36
N GLU A 145 16.61 -6.39 -3.73
CA GLU A 145 15.36 -6.95 -4.24
C GLU A 145 14.26 -5.90 -4.11
N LEU A 146 13.81 -5.39 -5.24
CA LEU A 146 12.76 -4.38 -5.32
C LEU A 146 11.48 -5.01 -5.89
N VAL A 147 10.35 -4.76 -5.23
CA VAL A 147 9.02 -5.07 -5.77
C VAL A 147 8.20 -3.78 -5.81
N TYR A 148 7.68 -3.45 -6.98
CA TYR A 148 6.69 -2.39 -7.12
C TYR A 148 5.27 -2.92 -6.96
N ILE A 149 4.42 -2.15 -6.28
CA ILE A 149 2.98 -2.39 -6.22
C ILE A 149 2.27 -1.12 -6.66
N LEU A 150 1.55 -1.20 -7.78
CA LEU A 150 0.99 -0.03 -8.47
C LEU A 150 -0.48 -0.29 -8.84
N ASN A 151 -1.19 0.77 -9.15
CA ASN A 151 -2.39 0.69 -9.98
C ASN A 151 -2.06 1.00 -11.45
N LYS A 152 -3.02 0.80 -12.36
CA LYS A 152 -2.82 1.04 -13.80
C LYS A 152 -2.40 2.48 -14.10
N ASN A 153 -2.99 3.47 -13.44
CA ASN A 153 -2.70 4.89 -13.67
C ASN A 153 -1.28 5.26 -13.23
N GLU A 154 -0.83 4.70 -12.11
CA GLU A 154 0.55 4.88 -11.63
C GLU A 154 1.56 4.24 -12.59
N ALA A 155 1.30 3.02 -13.06
CA ALA A 155 2.15 2.35 -14.03
C ALA A 155 2.25 3.16 -15.33
N LEU A 156 1.12 3.62 -15.87
CA LEU A 156 1.07 4.50 -17.05
C LEU A 156 1.84 5.80 -16.81
N SER A 157 1.66 6.44 -15.66
CA SER A 157 2.33 7.70 -15.33
C SER A 157 3.85 7.56 -15.20
N ILE A 158 4.33 6.45 -14.64
CA ILE A 158 5.77 6.17 -14.51
C ILE A 158 6.40 5.86 -15.85
N THR A 159 5.75 5.00 -16.66
CA THR A 159 6.33 4.45 -17.89
C THR A 159 6.00 5.27 -19.14
N SER A 160 4.95 6.11 -19.05
CA SER A 160 4.38 6.83 -20.21
C SER A 160 3.94 5.88 -21.34
N SER A 161 3.56 4.64 -21.01
CA SER A 161 3.16 3.61 -21.98
C SER A 161 1.98 2.79 -21.45
N GLU A 162 1.06 2.45 -22.36
CA GLU A 162 -0.01 1.46 -22.11
C GLU A 162 0.40 0.06 -22.61
N ASP A 163 1.46 -0.04 -23.39
CA ASP A 163 1.97 -1.31 -23.89
C ASP A 163 2.67 -2.09 -22.78
N ILE A 164 2.20 -3.29 -22.53
CA ILE A 164 2.70 -4.12 -21.43
C ILE A 164 4.17 -4.52 -21.61
N GLU A 165 4.65 -4.71 -22.81
CA GLU A 165 6.06 -5.07 -23.05
C GLU A 165 6.99 -3.88 -22.75
N ASN A 166 6.57 -2.66 -23.08
CA ASN A 166 7.29 -1.45 -22.68
C ASN A 166 7.27 -1.24 -21.16
N ILE A 167 6.16 -1.54 -20.51
CA ILE A 167 6.03 -1.49 -19.03
C ILE A 167 6.97 -2.50 -18.39
N LYS A 168 7.01 -3.74 -18.90
CA LYS A 168 7.92 -4.79 -18.41
C LYS A 168 9.38 -4.40 -18.60
N ASP A 169 9.74 -3.91 -19.79
CA ASP A 169 11.11 -3.45 -20.07
C ASP A 169 11.53 -2.36 -19.09
N TYR A 170 10.64 -1.39 -18.84
CA TYR A 170 10.89 -0.31 -17.91
C TYR A 170 11.17 -0.85 -16.48
N PHE A 171 10.26 -1.63 -15.90
CA PHE A 171 10.43 -2.08 -14.53
C PHE A 171 11.58 -3.08 -14.37
N PHE A 172 11.77 -4.01 -15.30
CA PHE A 172 12.83 -5.00 -15.17
C PHE A 172 14.21 -4.49 -15.58
N ASN A 173 14.30 -3.63 -16.58
CA ASN A 173 15.59 -3.23 -17.14
C ASN A 173 16.05 -1.85 -16.68
N LEU A 174 15.16 -0.89 -16.46
CA LEU A 174 15.53 0.43 -15.95
C LEU A 174 15.46 0.49 -14.42
N GLU A 175 14.34 0.11 -13.83
CA GLU A 175 14.16 0.14 -12.38
C GLU A 175 14.82 -1.05 -11.67
N LYS A 176 15.26 -2.07 -12.40
CA LYS A 176 15.87 -3.30 -11.85
C LYS A 176 14.97 -4.02 -10.85
N ALA A 177 13.66 -3.89 -11.00
CA ALA A 177 12.70 -4.56 -10.14
C ALA A 177 12.82 -6.09 -10.27
N LYS A 178 12.70 -6.79 -9.15
CA LYS A 178 12.57 -8.25 -9.09
C LYS A 178 11.21 -8.69 -9.62
N ALA A 179 10.19 -7.90 -9.30
CA ALA A 179 8.81 -8.08 -9.75
C ALA A 179 8.07 -6.74 -9.66
N PHE A 180 6.93 -6.67 -10.34
CA PHE A 180 5.96 -5.62 -10.11
C PHE A 180 4.53 -6.18 -10.18
N ILE A 181 3.62 -5.53 -9.44
CA ILE A 181 2.21 -5.91 -9.37
C ILE A 181 1.38 -4.72 -9.84
N ILE A 182 0.48 -4.96 -10.79
CA ILE A 182 -0.51 -3.97 -11.22
C ILE A 182 -1.87 -4.37 -10.63
N LYS A 183 -2.36 -3.57 -9.69
CA LYS A 183 -3.68 -3.73 -9.06
C LYS A 183 -4.77 -3.24 -10.02
N ASP A 184 -5.88 -3.98 -10.12
CA ASP A 184 -7.03 -3.68 -10.97
C ASP A 184 -8.36 -3.67 -10.17
N GLY A 185 -8.30 -3.22 -8.93
CA GLY A 185 -9.47 -3.11 -8.04
C GLY A 185 -10.24 -4.43 -7.92
N PRO A 186 -11.55 -4.44 -8.24
CA PRO A 186 -12.36 -5.65 -8.11
C PRO A 186 -11.95 -6.79 -9.07
N PHE A 187 -11.16 -6.51 -10.09
CA PHE A 187 -10.66 -7.52 -11.04
C PHE A 187 -9.38 -8.21 -10.56
N GLY A 188 -8.93 -7.89 -9.35
CA GLY A 188 -7.73 -8.48 -8.76
C GLY A 188 -6.45 -7.73 -9.13
N ALA A 189 -5.39 -8.47 -9.43
CA ALA A 189 -4.11 -7.90 -9.83
C ALA A 189 -3.36 -8.85 -10.78
N ILE A 190 -2.31 -8.35 -11.41
CA ILE A 190 -1.37 -9.19 -12.15
C ILE A 190 0.02 -8.98 -11.55
N LEU A 191 0.63 -10.07 -11.14
CA LEU A 191 2.04 -10.12 -10.75
C LEU A 191 2.88 -10.43 -11.98
N TYR A 192 3.80 -9.55 -12.31
CA TYR A 192 4.77 -9.70 -13.40
C TYR A 192 6.11 -10.15 -12.84
N LEU A 193 6.60 -11.27 -13.33
CA LEU A 193 7.93 -11.81 -13.13
C LEU A 193 8.67 -11.76 -14.47
N LYS A 194 10.00 -11.90 -14.45
CA LYS A 194 10.78 -11.81 -15.70
C LYS A 194 10.37 -12.82 -16.77
N ASP A 195 9.94 -13.99 -16.34
CA ASP A 195 9.66 -15.16 -17.18
C ASP A 195 8.17 -15.49 -17.30
N LYS A 196 7.31 -14.90 -16.46
CA LYS A 196 5.88 -15.19 -16.46
C LYS A 196 5.03 -14.08 -15.85
N GLU A 197 3.74 -14.18 -16.10
CA GLU A 197 2.68 -13.38 -15.47
C GLU A 197 1.80 -14.30 -14.64
N VAL A 198 1.39 -13.81 -13.46
CA VAL A 198 0.50 -14.56 -12.56
C VAL A 198 -0.71 -13.71 -12.25
N LYS A 199 -1.88 -14.20 -12.62
CA LYS A 199 -3.14 -13.54 -12.27
C LYS A 199 -3.45 -13.79 -10.80
N ILE A 200 -3.65 -12.71 -10.06
CA ILE A 200 -4.03 -12.72 -8.65
C ILE A 200 -5.53 -12.44 -8.56
N PRO A 201 -6.34 -13.39 -8.08
CA PRO A 201 -7.78 -13.21 -7.99
C PRO A 201 -8.15 -12.16 -6.94
N SER A 202 -9.28 -11.51 -7.12
CA SER A 202 -10.02 -10.84 -6.05
C SER A 202 -11.11 -11.77 -5.52
N TYR A 203 -11.66 -11.46 -4.35
CA TYR A 203 -12.65 -12.32 -3.69
C TYR A 203 -13.93 -11.53 -3.39
N ILE A 204 -15.06 -12.22 -3.48
CA ILE A 204 -16.37 -11.65 -3.16
C ILE A 204 -16.46 -11.44 -1.66
N THR A 205 -16.93 -10.27 -1.26
CA THR A 205 -17.13 -9.86 0.13
C THR A 205 -18.56 -9.38 0.35
N ASN A 206 -19.07 -9.45 1.58
CA ASN A 206 -20.41 -8.97 1.91
C ASN A 206 -20.47 -7.45 2.00
N ASN A 207 -19.33 -6.82 2.38
CA ASN A 207 -19.17 -5.39 2.46
C ASN A 207 -18.02 -4.93 1.54
N VAL A 208 -18.01 -3.65 1.18
CA VAL A 208 -16.95 -3.07 0.34
C VAL A 208 -16.35 -1.85 1.03
N ASN A 209 -15.47 -2.10 2.01
CA ASN A 209 -14.66 -1.05 2.61
C ASN A 209 -13.39 -0.82 1.75
N LYS A 210 -13.49 0.07 0.76
CA LYS A 210 -12.41 0.31 -0.21
C LYS A 210 -11.26 1.15 0.37
N ILE A 211 -11.56 2.10 1.27
CA ILE A 211 -10.56 3.03 1.81
C ILE A 211 -9.47 2.24 2.53
N GLY A 212 -8.23 2.41 2.09
CA GLY A 212 -7.08 1.69 2.62
C GLY A 212 -6.88 0.26 2.13
N SER A 213 -7.74 -0.27 1.26
CA SER A 213 -7.58 -1.63 0.72
C SER A 213 -6.26 -1.82 -0.04
N GLY A 214 -5.80 -0.79 -0.76
CA GLY A 214 -4.50 -0.78 -1.43
C GLY A 214 -3.33 -0.86 -0.44
N ASP A 215 -3.44 -0.15 0.68
CA ASP A 215 -2.42 -0.15 1.73
C ASP A 215 -2.32 -1.51 2.40
N ILE A 216 -3.47 -2.16 2.63
CA ILE A 216 -3.53 -3.54 3.17
C ILE A 216 -2.94 -4.53 2.17
N PHE A 217 -3.22 -4.40 0.88
CA PHE A 217 -2.59 -5.26 -0.12
C PHE A 217 -1.07 -5.14 -0.07
N THR A 218 -0.55 -3.92 -0.07
CA THR A 218 0.89 -3.66 -0.08
C THR A 218 1.57 -4.10 1.22
N SER A 219 0.96 -3.81 2.38
CA SER A 219 1.51 -4.22 3.68
C SER A 219 1.47 -5.73 3.89
N SER A 220 0.38 -6.40 3.51
CA SER A 220 0.28 -7.85 3.61
C SER A 220 1.18 -8.56 2.61
N PHE A 221 1.35 -8.06 1.38
CA PHE A 221 2.36 -8.59 0.48
C PHE A 221 3.75 -8.53 1.10
N GLY A 222 4.14 -7.37 1.64
CA GLY A 222 5.41 -7.20 2.33
C GLY A 222 5.56 -8.14 3.52
N PHE A 223 4.52 -8.32 4.32
CA PHE A 223 4.51 -9.26 5.43
C PHE A 223 4.79 -10.70 4.97
N TYR A 224 4.07 -11.19 3.96
CA TYR A 224 4.23 -12.58 3.50
C TYR A 224 5.58 -12.80 2.81
N TRP A 225 6.02 -11.85 1.99
CA TRP A 225 7.29 -11.97 1.29
C TRP A 225 8.51 -11.76 2.19
N ILE A 226 8.46 -10.78 3.07
CA ILE A 226 9.61 -10.39 3.91
C ILE A 226 9.66 -11.21 5.19
N GLU A 227 8.56 -11.18 5.98
CA GLU A 227 8.54 -11.77 7.32
C GLU A 227 8.32 -13.29 7.27
N LYS A 228 7.39 -13.75 6.42
CA LYS A 228 7.09 -15.18 6.27
C LYS A 228 7.99 -15.89 5.25
N GLY A 229 8.72 -15.15 4.41
CA GLY A 229 9.63 -15.72 3.42
C GLY A 229 8.95 -16.51 2.31
N LEU A 230 7.67 -16.23 2.04
CA LEU A 230 6.93 -16.90 0.99
C LEU A 230 7.42 -16.47 -0.41
N SER A 231 7.03 -17.24 -1.43
CA SER A 231 7.24 -16.87 -2.82
C SER A 231 6.51 -15.57 -3.15
N LEU A 232 6.91 -14.87 -4.22
CA LEU A 232 6.22 -13.66 -4.67
C LEU A 232 4.77 -13.94 -5.05
N GLU A 233 4.50 -15.12 -5.63
CA GLU A 233 3.16 -15.57 -6.00
C GLU A 233 2.28 -15.81 -4.78
N ASP A 234 2.75 -16.62 -3.83
CA ASP A 234 1.99 -16.92 -2.61
C ASP A 234 1.77 -15.64 -1.78
N SER A 235 2.77 -14.75 -1.76
CA SER A 235 2.66 -13.46 -1.09
C SER A 235 1.57 -12.58 -1.71
N ALA A 236 1.48 -12.55 -3.04
CA ALA A 236 0.46 -11.76 -3.74
C ALA A 236 -0.96 -12.36 -3.58
N ILE A 237 -1.08 -13.70 -3.59
CA ILE A 237 -2.35 -14.38 -3.34
C ILE A 237 -2.83 -14.11 -1.91
N ASN A 238 -1.95 -14.24 -0.92
CA ASN A 238 -2.31 -13.99 0.47
C ASN A 238 -2.58 -12.50 0.74
N ALA A 239 -1.88 -11.58 0.03
CA ALA A 239 -2.19 -10.16 0.07
C ALA A 239 -3.62 -9.87 -0.43
N SER A 240 -4.04 -10.50 -1.51
CA SER A 240 -5.42 -10.39 -2.01
C SER A 240 -6.44 -10.94 -1.03
N ARG A 241 -6.15 -12.07 -0.39
CA ARG A 241 -7.00 -12.66 0.67
C ARG A 241 -7.14 -11.74 1.87
N SER A 242 -6.03 -11.21 2.39
CA SER A 242 -6.03 -10.24 3.49
C SER A 242 -6.83 -8.98 3.13
N THR A 243 -6.68 -8.50 1.90
CA THR A 243 -7.44 -7.35 1.39
C THR A 243 -8.94 -7.63 1.36
N ALA A 244 -9.36 -8.82 0.92
CA ALA A 244 -10.78 -9.20 0.89
C ALA A 244 -11.38 -9.17 2.31
N ILE A 245 -10.70 -9.73 3.31
CA ILE A 245 -11.18 -9.71 4.68
C ILE A 245 -11.23 -8.28 5.23
N TYR A 246 -10.23 -7.44 4.94
CA TYR A 246 -10.28 -6.03 5.31
C TYR A 246 -11.48 -5.31 4.68
N CYS A 247 -11.73 -5.53 3.38
CA CYS A 247 -12.90 -4.96 2.71
C CYS A 247 -14.22 -5.43 3.32
N ASP A 248 -14.30 -6.69 3.79
CA ASP A 248 -15.51 -7.24 4.41
C ASP A 248 -15.74 -6.73 5.82
N LYS A 249 -14.69 -6.69 6.66
CA LYS A 249 -14.80 -6.51 8.11
C LYS A 249 -14.16 -5.23 8.65
N LYS A 250 -13.40 -4.50 7.85
CA LYS A 250 -12.62 -3.29 8.26
C LYS A 250 -11.70 -3.57 9.47
N VAL A 251 -11.15 -4.78 9.56
CA VAL A 251 -10.23 -5.18 10.63
C VAL A 251 -8.81 -5.36 10.12
N TYR A 252 -7.84 -5.02 10.93
CA TYR A 252 -6.42 -5.32 10.71
C TYR A 252 -6.17 -6.75 11.17
N LEU A 253 -5.92 -7.64 10.25
CA LEU A 253 -6.00 -9.05 10.51
C LEU A 253 -4.82 -9.60 11.28
N ASP A 254 -5.14 -10.37 12.30
CA ASP A 254 -4.36 -11.55 12.67
C ASP A 254 -4.52 -12.61 11.55
N THR A 255 -3.40 -13.13 11.04
CA THR A 255 -3.39 -14.16 10.00
C THR A 255 -4.14 -15.44 10.38
N SER A 256 -4.43 -15.67 11.67
CA SER A 256 -5.26 -16.78 12.13
C SER A 256 -6.70 -16.77 11.59
N ILE A 257 -7.19 -15.60 11.16
CA ILE A 257 -8.55 -15.46 10.58
C ILE A 257 -8.58 -15.87 9.10
N LEU A 258 -7.43 -15.86 8.42
CA LEU A 258 -7.37 -16.18 6.98
C LEU A 258 -7.95 -17.56 6.65
N ASP A 259 -7.65 -18.56 7.46
CA ASP A 259 -8.08 -19.95 7.22
C ASP A 259 -9.59 -20.15 7.46
N SER A 260 -10.23 -19.24 8.19
CA SER A 260 -11.67 -19.32 8.51
C SER A 260 -12.58 -18.55 7.54
N PHE A 261 -12.00 -17.76 6.62
CA PHE A 261 -12.75 -16.99 5.63
C PHE A 261 -13.02 -17.81 4.38
N GLU A 262 -14.27 -17.82 3.93
CA GLU A 262 -14.66 -18.51 2.69
C GLU A 262 -14.30 -17.64 1.47
N TYR A 263 -13.25 -18.02 0.77
CA TYR A 263 -12.76 -17.30 -0.42
C TYR A 263 -13.51 -17.78 -1.67
N LYS A 264 -14.41 -16.94 -2.16
CA LYS A 264 -15.05 -17.12 -3.47
C LYS A 264 -14.48 -16.10 -4.44
N GLU A 265 -13.77 -16.57 -5.46
CA GLU A 265 -13.19 -15.69 -6.47
C GLU A 265 -14.25 -14.86 -7.19
N PHE A 266 -13.97 -13.58 -7.37
CA PHE A 266 -14.79 -12.72 -8.19
C PHE A 266 -14.55 -13.04 -9.67
N SER A 267 -15.62 -13.32 -10.40
CA SER A 267 -15.57 -13.48 -11.85
C SER A 267 -16.62 -12.58 -12.49
N THR A 268 -16.24 -11.86 -13.53
CA THR A 268 -17.21 -11.13 -14.35
C THR A 268 -18.12 -12.11 -15.06
N PRO A 269 -19.45 -11.90 -15.04
CA PRO A 269 -20.36 -12.71 -15.84
C PRO A 269 -19.98 -12.61 -17.31
N VAL A 270 -19.75 -13.75 -17.97
CA VAL A 270 -19.60 -13.78 -19.42
C VAL A 270 -21.02 -13.79 -20.01
N PHE A 271 -21.47 -12.62 -20.43
CA PHE A 271 -22.73 -12.56 -21.21
C PHE A 271 -22.46 -13.12 -22.61
N SER A 272 -23.02 -14.27 -22.92
CA SER A 272 -23.04 -14.75 -24.31
C SER A 272 -23.98 -13.83 -25.13
N GLU A 273 -23.58 -13.47 -26.35
CA GLU A 273 -24.38 -12.63 -27.27
C GLU A 273 -25.80 -13.15 -27.54
N LYS A 274 -26.11 -14.38 -27.11
CA LYS A 274 -27.43 -15.02 -27.26
C LYS A 274 -28.47 -14.62 -26.21
N GLN A 275 -28.16 -13.76 -25.25
CA GLN A 275 -29.09 -13.33 -24.18
C GLN A 275 -29.62 -11.90 -24.35
N ILE A 276 -29.42 -11.29 -25.51
CA ILE A 276 -30.03 -10.00 -25.84
C ILE A 276 -31.22 -10.30 -26.79
N TYR A 277 -32.32 -10.76 -26.23
CA TYR A 277 -33.64 -10.71 -26.85
C TYR A 277 -34.72 -10.43 -25.81
#